data_01c4306e65bd9b6ff522718e9c4f5111
#
_entry.id   01c4306e65bd9b6ff522718e9c4f5111
#
_cell.length_a   1.000
_cell.length_b   1.000
_cell.length_c   1.000
_cell.angle_alpha   90.00
_cell.angle_beta   90.00
_cell.angle_gamma   90.00
#
_symmetry.space_group_name_H-M   'P 1'
#
loop_
_entity.id
_entity.type
_entity.pdbx_description
1 polymer ?
#
loop_
_entity_poly.entity_id
_entity_poly.type
_entity_poly.pdbx_seq_one_letter_code
_entity_poly.pdbx_strand_id
1 'polypeptide(L)'
;IPSEKSEMIDKANNQIKDVQQQFASGVVTNGERYNKVIDIWSRTSEEVAKAMMDKVGYEDITDSEGKTEKKPSFNSIYMMADSGARGSPAQIRQLAGMRGLMAKPDGSIIETPITSNFREGLNNMQYFISTHGARKGLADTALKTANSGYLTRRLVDVGQDLVVTEEDCGTENGLVMKAVIDGGNVVQTLGSAVLGRIVSEDVLMPNSKKVFLEKDHLITLSDSDRINELGIEFIKVRSAITCETSYGVCASCYGNDMARGHKIGVGEAVGVIAAQSIGEPGTQLTMRTFHIGGAASSSTAVNSININTDGIVHYENMKSITNANGDLVVISRSSEASIRNDLGQVMERYKLPYGAVVHFKDGGKVKAKDKIADWDPHTHPIIAENSGRV
;
A
#
# COMPACT_ATOMS: atom_id res chain seq x y z
N ILE A 1 -8.34 22.79 14.10
CA ILE A 1 -6.98 23.09 13.61
C ILE A 1 -6.03 22.73 14.74
N PRO A 2 -4.97 21.94 14.49
CA PRO A 2 -3.96 21.61 15.50
C PRO A 2 -3.23 22.89 15.98
N SER A 3 -3.03 23.03 17.28
CA SER A 3 -2.25 24.15 17.87
C SER A 3 -0.77 24.09 17.49
N GLU A 4 -0.26 22.89 17.25
CA GLU A 4 1.14 22.57 16.92
C GLU A 4 1.52 22.84 15.45
N LYS A 5 0.49 23.13 14.60
CA LYS A 5 0.71 23.34 13.15
C LYS A 5 1.74 24.44 12.87
N SER A 6 1.69 25.55 13.58
CA SER A 6 2.61 26.68 13.35
C SER A 6 4.05 26.30 13.67
N GLU A 7 4.27 25.59 14.78
CA GLU A 7 5.59 25.11 15.19
C GLU A 7 6.18 24.10 14.17
N MET A 8 5.36 23.17 13.67
CA MET A 8 5.78 22.21 12.65
C MET A 8 6.17 22.92 11.34
N ILE A 9 5.41 23.93 10.92
CA ILE A 9 5.71 24.72 9.73
C ILE A 9 7.00 25.52 9.90
N ASP A 10 7.23 26.14 11.07
CA ASP A 10 8.44 26.91 11.35
C ASP A 10 9.68 26.02 11.38
N LYS A 11 9.57 24.81 11.94
CA LYS A 11 10.63 23.78 11.90
C LYS A 11 10.97 23.39 10.46
N ALA A 12 9.97 23.14 9.62
CA ALA A 12 10.18 22.82 8.21
C ALA A 12 10.85 24.00 7.45
N ASN A 13 10.42 25.23 7.69
CA ASN A 13 11.03 26.42 7.09
C ASN A 13 12.49 26.57 7.44
N ASN A 14 12.88 26.26 8.68
CA ASN A 14 14.29 26.30 9.11
C ASN A 14 15.12 25.23 8.41
N GLN A 15 14.62 23.98 8.29
CA GLN A 15 15.28 22.91 7.54
C GLN A 15 15.46 23.28 6.06
N ILE A 16 14.49 23.94 5.46
CA ILE A 16 14.58 24.39 4.06
C ILE A 16 15.64 25.50 3.89
N LYS A 17 15.75 26.42 4.85
CA LYS A 17 16.80 27.43 4.84
C LYS A 17 18.20 26.80 4.87
N ASP A 18 18.39 25.74 5.69
CA ASP A 18 19.66 25.02 5.74
C ASP A 18 19.97 24.35 4.39
N VAL A 19 18.99 23.70 3.76
CA VAL A 19 19.16 23.13 2.42
C VAL A 19 19.48 24.19 1.37
N GLN A 20 18.87 25.37 1.45
CA GLN A 20 19.17 26.50 0.58
C GLN A 20 20.59 27.04 0.78
N GLN A 21 21.07 27.09 2.01
CA GLN A 21 22.46 27.48 2.31
C GLN A 21 23.45 26.45 1.76
N GLN A 22 23.18 25.15 1.91
CA GLN A 22 23.98 24.08 1.31
C GLN A 22 24.04 24.19 -0.23
N PHE A 23 22.93 24.55 -0.85
CA PHE A 23 22.90 24.81 -2.30
C PHE A 23 23.71 26.06 -2.67
N ALA A 24 23.59 27.15 -1.92
CA ALA A 24 24.35 28.38 -2.16
C ALA A 24 25.87 28.18 -1.96
N SER A 25 26.29 27.28 -1.08
CA SER A 25 27.68 26.89 -0.88
C SER A 25 28.20 25.85 -1.89
N GLY A 26 27.35 25.38 -2.82
CA GLY A 26 27.74 24.44 -3.87
C GLY A 26 27.87 22.97 -3.42
N VAL A 27 27.42 22.64 -2.20
CA VAL A 27 27.47 21.27 -1.65
C VAL A 27 26.41 20.36 -2.26
N VAL A 28 25.26 20.92 -2.65
CA VAL A 28 24.08 20.20 -3.15
C VAL A 28 23.72 20.68 -4.53
N THR A 29 23.33 19.76 -5.43
CA THR A 29 22.84 20.10 -6.78
C THR A 29 21.41 20.68 -6.73
N ASN A 30 20.98 21.36 -7.79
CA ASN A 30 19.63 21.91 -7.86
C ASN A 30 18.54 20.80 -7.81
N GLY A 31 18.80 19.64 -8.42
CA GLY A 31 17.89 18.50 -8.38
C GLY A 31 17.74 17.91 -6.98
N GLU A 32 18.85 17.76 -6.27
CA GLU A 32 18.86 17.29 -4.87
C GLU A 32 18.17 18.29 -3.94
N ARG A 33 18.44 19.58 -4.10
CA ARG A 33 17.74 20.64 -3.36
C ARG A 33 16.23 20.54 -3.55
N TYR A 34 15.78 20.43 -4.80
CA TYR A 34 14.36 20.29 -5.14
C TYR A 34 13.74 19.07 -4.47
N ASN A 35 14.37 17.90 -4.57
CA ASN A 35 13.86 16.67 -3.97
C ASN A 35 13.81 16.75 -2.44
N LYS A 36 14.85 17.30 -1.80
CA LYS A 36 14.88 17.50 -0.35
C LYS A 36 13.78 18.44 0.15
N VAL A 37 13.53 19.54 -0.58
CA VAL A 37 12.46 20.48 -0.22
C VAL A 37 11.08 19.81 -0.31
N ILE A 38 10.83 19.03 -1.36
CA ILE A 38 9.58 18.29 -1.51
C ILE A 38 9.40 17.26 -0.40
N ASP A 39 10.46 16.51 -0.04
CA ASP A 39 10.40 15.51 1.03
C ASP A 39 10.11 16.14 2.39
N ILE A 40 10.78 17.25 2.72
CA ILE A 40 10.51 17.99 3.97
C ILE A 40 9.04 18.42 4.05
N TRP A 41 8.48 18.99 2.98
CA TRP A 41 7.08 19.43 2.96
C TRP A 41 6.09 18.26 2.96
N SER A 42 6.39 17.16 2.30
CA SER A 42 5.56 15.96 2.33
C SER A 42 5.48 15.39 3.74
N ARG A 43 6.63 15.23 4.41
CA ARG A 43 6.71 14.75 5.79
C ARG A 43 5.96 15.68 6.75
N THR A 44 6.21 16.98 6.68
CA THR A 44 5.49 17.97 7.51
C THR A 44 3.98 17.90 7.29
N SER A 45 3.55 17.72 6.05
CA SER A 45 2.12 17.59 5.71
C SER A 45 1.50 16.33 6.34
N GLU A 46 2.24 15.22 6.41
CA GLU A 46 1.80 13.98 7.07
C GLU A 46 1.78 14.12 8.59
N GLU A 47 2.80 14.76 9.18
CA GLU A 47 2.84 15.03 10.62
C GLU A 47 1.65 15.92 11.06
N VAL A 48 1.35 16.97 10.30
CA VAL A 48 0.17 17.82 10.54
C VAL A 48 -1.13 17.03 10.39
N ALA A 49 -1.21 16.14 9.39
CA ALA A 49 -2.37 15.27 9.18
C ALA A 49 -2.58 14.31 10.37
N LYS A 50 -1.51 13.70 10.85
CA LYS A 50 -1.55 12.80 12.00
C LYS A 50 -1.99 13.54 13.27
N ALA A 51 -1.35 14.67 13.59
CA ALA A 51 -1.71 15.49 14.76
C ALA A 51 -3.18 15.96 14.68
N MET A 52 -3.66 16.29 13.48
CA MET A 52 -5.06 16.66 13.26
C MET A 52 -6.00 15.48 13.51
N MET A 53 -5.70 14.30 12.98
CA MET A 53 -6.52 13.09 13.16
C MET A 53 -6.56 12.65 14.62
N ASP A 54 -5.42 12.70 15.32
CA ASP A 54 -5.35 12.39 16.74
C ASP A 54 -6.19 13.35 17.57
N LYS A 55 -6.18 14.65 17.24
CA LYS A 55 -6.99 15.66 17.94
C LYS A 55 -8.48 15.55 17.66
N VAL A 56 -8.88 15.08 16.48
CA VAL A 56 -10.29 14.91 16.11
C VAL A 56 -10.82 13.56 16.58
N GLY A 57 -9.94 12.54 16.65
CA GLY A 57 -10.30 11.17 17.00
C GLY A 57 -10.41 10.89 18.49
N TYR A 58 -9.78 11.73 19.34
CA TYR A 58 -9.77 11.52 20.78
C TYR A 58 -10.15 12.78 21.53
N GLU A 59 -10.89 12.62 22.60
CA GLU A 59 -11.26 13.67 23.54
C GLU A 59 -10.78 13.31 24.95
N ASP A 60 -10.20 14.29 25.64
CA ASP A 60 -9.81 14.15 27.04
C ASP A 60 -11.06 14.38 27.90
N ILE A 61 -11.62 13.32 28.46
CA ILE A 61 -12.79 13.37 29.35
C ILE A 61 -12.28 13.28 30.78
N THR A 62 -12.55 14.34 31.55
CA THR A 62 -12.25 14.37 32.99
C THR A 62 -13.45 13.78 33.74
N ASP A 63 -13.23 12.67 34.45
CA ASP A 63 -14.25 12.02 35.26
C ASP A 63 -14.52 12.84 36.54
N SER A 64 -15.63 12.54 37.21
CA SER A 64 -16.06 13.24 38.48
C SER A 64 -15.01 13.16 39.61
N GLU A 65 -14.03 12.25 39.48
CA GLU A 65 -12.89 12.07 40.39
C GLU A 65 -11.62 12.85 39.99
N GLY A 66 -11.69 13.68 38.93
CA GLY A 66 -10.54 14.46 38.43
C GLY A 66 -9.51 13.68 37.61
N LYS A 67 -9.79 12.43 37.26
CA LYS A 67 -8.94 11.63 36.37
C LYS A 67 -9.28 11.94 34.92
N THR A 68 -8.29 12.37 34.15
CA THR A 68 -8.44 12.61 32.71
C THR A 68 -8.11 11.34 31.94
N GLU A 69 -9.08 10.79 31.23
CA GLU A 69 -8.90 9.63 30.33
C GLU A 69 -9.13 10.04 28.89
N LYS A 70 -8.25 9.59 28.00
CA LYS A 70 -8.43 9.72 26.55
C LYS A 70 -9.48 8.71 26.08
N LYS A 71 -10.62 9.20 25.60
CA LYS A 71 -11.68 8.36 25.01
C LYS A 71 -11.85 8.69 23.53
N PRO A 72 -12.30 7.72 22.70
CA PRO A 72 -12.63 7.98 21.32
C PRO A 72 -13.70 9.08 21.22
N SER A 73 -13.48 10.05 20.36
CA SER A 73 -14.41 11.17 20.15
C SER A 73 -15.62 10.71 19.34
N PHE A 74 -16.81 11.19 19.72
CA PHE A 74 -18.05 11.04 18.95
C PHE A 74 -18.19 12.08 17.83
N ASN A 75 -17.07 12.66 17.35
CA ASN A 75 -17.10 13.59 16.24
C ASN A 75 -17.60 12.91 14.96
N SER A 76 -18.71 13.39 14.41
CA SER A 76 -19.36 12.80 13.24
C SER A 76 -18.45 12.77 12.01
N ILE A 77 -17.57 13.76 11.84
CA ILE A 77 -16.61 13.80 10.71
C ILE A 77 -15.57 12.71 10.85
N TYR A 78 -15.05 12.51 12.06
CA TYR A 78 -14.10 11.45 12.36
C TYR A 78 -14.72 10.07 12.15
N MET A 79 -15.93 9.86 12.69
CA MET A 79 -16.66 8.59 12.56
C MET A 79 -16.92 8.24 11.10
N MET A 80 -17.31 9.19 10.24
CA MET A 80 -17.53 8.95 8.81
C MET A 80 -16.25 8.61 8.08
N ALA A 81 -15.13 9.24 8.41
CA ALA A 81 -13.84 9.00 7.77
C ALA A 81 -13.18 7.71 8.24
N ASP A 82 -13.27 7.39 9.53
CA ASP A 82 -12.72 6.19 10.14
C ASP A 82 -13.46 4.93 9.65
N SER A 83 -14.80 4.99 9.60
CA SER A 83 -15.62 3.90 9.06
C SER A 83 -15.55 3.73 7.54
N GLY A 84 -14.93 4.68 6.82
CA GLY A 84 -14.87 4.68 5.36
C GLY A 84 -16.20 5.01 4.65
N ALA A 85 -17.25 5.39 5.39
CA ALA A 85 -18.56 5.69 4.83
C ALA A 85 -18.51 6.92 3.90
N ARG A 86 -17.80 7.97 4.30
CA ARG A 86 -17.62 9.18 3.49
C ARG A 86 -16.36 9.94 3.87
N GLY A 87 -15.65 10.41 2.84
CA GLY A 87 -14.42 11.17 3.05
C GLY A 87 -13.20 10.26 3.27
N SER A 88 -12.03 10.86 3.13
CA SER A 88 -10.75 10.21 3.43
C SER A 88 -9.93 11.11 4.36
N PRO A 89 -8.95 10.57 5.09
CA PRO A 89 -8.03 11.39 5.89
C PRO A 89 -7.36 12.50 5.09
N ALA A 90 -7.04 12.26 3.80
CA ALA A 90 -6.48 13.26 2.90
C ALA A 90 -7.44 14.44 2.63
N GLN A 91 -8.73 14.19 2.51
CA GLN A 91 -9.74 15.25 2.33
C GLN A 91 -9.91 16.06 3.61
N ILE A 92 -9.96 15.42 4.78
CA ILE A 92 -10.07 16.10 6.08
C ILE A 92 -8.82 16.97 6.33
N ARG A 93 -7.63 16.47 5.95
CA ARG A 93 -6.38 17.24 6.02
C ARG A 93 -6.49 18.57 5.26
N GLN A 94 -7.07 18.58 4.07
CA GLN A 94 -7.26 19.82 3.30
C GLN A 94 -8.25 20.78 3.95
N LEU A 95 -9.23 20.26 4.70
CA LEU A 95 -10.25 21.08 5.37
C LEU A 95 -9.74 21.75 6.66
N ALA A 96 -8.98 21.03 7.48
CA ALA A 96 -8.62 21.46 8.84
C ALA A 96 -7.11 21.40 9.17
N GLY A 97 -6.31 20.75 8.33
CA GLY A 97 -4.86 20.64 8.51
C GLY A 97 -4.09 21.62 7.60
N MET A 98 -3.48 21.08 6.56
CA MET A 98 -2.70 21.80 5.56
C MET A 98 -3.01 21.20 4.19
N ARG A 99 -3.17 22.05 3.15
CA ARG A 99 -3.44 21.54 1.80
C ARG A 99 -2.24 20.84 1.19
N GLY A 100 -1.02 21.37 1.43
CA GLY A 100 0.23 20.74 1.02
C GLY A 100 0.74 21.15 -0.37
N LEU A 101 1.56 20.27 -0.96
CA LEU A 101 2.17 20.48 -2.26
C LEU A 101 1.18 20.29 -3.40
N MET A 102 1.35 21.10 -4.46
CA MET A 102 0.48 21.07 -5.63
C MET A 102 1.28 20.64 -6.87
N ALA A 103 0.66 19.82 -7.72
CA ALA A 103 1.24 19.40 -8.99
C ALA A 103 0.93 20.42 -10.11
N LYS A 104 1.93 20.69 -10.95
CA LYS A 104 1.75 21.41 -12.21
C LYS A 104 1.09 20.53 -13.29
N PRO A 105 0.59 21.11 -14.37
CA PRO A 105 0.04 20.33 -15.49
C PRO A 105 1.03 19.34 -16.12
N ASP A 106 2.33 19.66 -16.12
CA ASP A 106 3.42 18.81 -16.62
C ASP A 106 3.75 17.61 -15.72
N GLY A 107 3.18 17.56 -14.50
CA GLY A 107 3.43 16.52 -13.51
C GLY A 107 4.49 16.86 -12.48
N SER A 108 5.27 17.93 -12.66
CA SER A 108 6.23 18.41 -11.67
C SER A 108 5.49 18.99 -10.46
N ILE A 109 6.13 18.97 -9.30
CA ILE A 109 5.55 19.48 -8.05
C ILE A 109 6.04 20.93 -7.84
N ILE A 110 5.16 21.81 -7.39
CA ILE A 110 5.52 23.17 -7.01
C ILE A 110 6.19 23.14 -5.64
N GLU A 111 7.42 23.67 -5.55
CA GLU A 111 8.21 23.66 -4.31
C GLU A 111 7.53 24.40 -3.14
N THR A 112 6.74 25.43 -3.44
CA THR A 112 6.04 26.22 -2.43
C THR A 112 4.72 25.52 -2.06
N PRO A 113 4.55 25.02 -0.82
CA PRO A 113 3.33 24.36 -0.42
C PRO A 113 2.24 25.38 -0.10
N ILE A 114 1.00 24.91 -0.08
CA ILE A 114 -0.13 25.65 0.48
C ILE A 114 -0.24 25.25 1.96
N THR A 115 0.25 26.13 2.83
CA THR A 115 0.25 25.89 4.29
C THR A 115 -1.12 26.11 4.92
N SER A 116 -1.98 26.90 4.27
CA SER A 116 -3.35 27.15 4.72
C SER A 116 -4.28 25.98 4.43
N ASN A 117 -5.33 25.85 5.18
CA ASN A 117 -6.45 24.94 4.93
C ASN A 117 -7.67 25.72 4.41
N PHE A 118 -8.71 25.01 3.98
CA PHE A 118 -9.94 25.65 3.49
C PHE A 118 -10.71 26.41 4.58
N ARG A 119 -10.58 26.03 5.85
CA ARG A 119 -11.22 26.73 6.96
C ARG A 119 -10.55 28.06 7.26
N GLU A 120 -9.22 28.15 7.17
CA GLU A 120 -8.46 29.41 7.32
C GLU A 120 -8.63 30.33 6.11
N GLY A 121 -8.89 29.73 4.95
CA GLY A 121 -8.92 30.43 3.68
C GLY A 121 -7.54 30.53 3.01
N LEU A 122 -7.54 30.54 1.68
CA LEU A 122 -6.34 30.63 0.87
C LEU A 122 -6.08 32.10 0.52
N ASN A 123 -4.81 32.49 0.50
CA ASN A 123 -4.45 33.77 -0.09
C ASN A 123 -4.50 33.72 -1.63
N ASN A 124 -4.43 34.87 -2.31
CA ASN A 124 -4.58 34.97 -3.76
C ASN A 124 -3.56 34.10 -4.52
N MET A 125 -2.30 34.06 -4.07
CA MET A 125 -1.25 33.22 -4.70
C MET A 125 -1.51 31.73 -4.48
N GLN A 126 -1.87 31.35 -3.30
CA GLN A 126 -2.21 29.94 -2.97
C GLN A 126 -3.44 29.47 -3.75
N TYR A 127 -4.44 30.34 -3.91
CA TYR A 127 -5.60 30.06 -4.73
C TYR A 127 -5.18 29.87 -6.21
N PHE A 128 -4.37 30.78 -6.75
CA PHE A 128 -3.88 30.66 -8.13
C PHE A 128 -3.09 29.36 -8.38
N ILE A 129 -2.16 29.02 -7.49
CA ILE A 129 -1.42 27.75 -7.54
C ILE A 129 -2.39 26.55 -7.53
N SER A 130 -3.42 26.62 -6.69
CA SER A 130 -4.45 25.59 -6.59
C SER A 130 -5.24 25.37 -7.89
N THR A 131 -5.43 26.42 -8.71
CA THR A 131 -6.18 26.32 -9.96
C THR A 131 -5.49 25.44 -11.01
N HIS A 132 -4.16 25.33 -10.99
CA HIS A 132 -3.41 24.43 -11.89
C HIS A 132 -3.80 22.96 -11.66
N GLY A 133 -3.84 22.53 -10.41
CA GLY A 133 -4.25 21.19 -10.05
C GLY A 133 -5.73 20.92 -10.38
N ALA A 134 -6.60 21.88 -10.16
CA ALA A 134 -8.02 21.76 -10.48
C ALA A 134 -8.24 21.62 -12.00
N ARG A 135 -7.58 22.45 -12.81
CA ARG A 135 -7.67 22.38 -14.28
C ARG A 135 -7.14 21.04 -14.80
N LYS A 136 -5.98 20.59 -14.30
CA LYS A 136 -5.44 19.28 -14.67
C LYS A 136 -6.41 18.15 -14.32
N GLY A 137 -6.97 18.16 -13.10
CA GLY A 137 -7.94 17.16 -12.66
C GLY A 137 -9.18 17.11 -13.56
N LEU A 138 -9.72 18.26 -13.98
CA LEU A 138 -10.85 18.33 -14.91
C LEU A 138 -10.49 17.74 -16.29
N ALA A 139 -9.34 18.10 -16.85
CA ALA A 139 -8.88 17.58 -18.13
C ALA A 139 -8.61 16.07 -18.06
N ASP A 140 -7.90 15.61 -17.03
CA ASP A 140 -7.61 14.19 -16.81
C ASP A 140 -8.89 13.36 -16.66
N THR A 141 -9.88 13.87 -15.96
CA THR A 141 -11.18 13.19 -15.80
C THR A 141 -11.84 13.00 -17.15
N ALA A 142 -11.92 14.05 -17.99
CA ALA A 142 -12.55 13.97 -19.31
C ALA A 142 -11.84 12.96 -20.21
N LEU A 143 -10.50 12.98 -20.27
CA LEU A 143 -9.73 12.08 -21.13
C LEU A 143 -9.73 10.62 -20.61
N LYS A 144 -9.57 10.42 -19.32
CA LYS A 144 -9.54 9.08 -18.72
C LYS A 144 -10.89 8.38 -18.80
N THR A 145 -12.01 9.11 -18.71
CA THR A 145 -13.35 8.55 -18.87
C THR A 145 -13.51 7.91 -20.25
N ALA A 146 -13.07 8.59 -21.32
CA ALA A 146 -13.08 8.05 -22.67
C ALA A 146 -12.20 6.79 -22.79
N ASN A 147 -11.00 6.80 -22.22
CA ASN A 147 -10.08 5.66 -22.22
C ASN A 147 -10.66 4.46 -21.45
N SER A 148 -11.30 4.69 -20.31
CA SER A 148 -11.96 3.62 -19.54
C SER A 148 -13.11 2.99 -20.32
N GLY A 149 -13.94 3.80 -21.00
CA GLY A 149 -15.01 3.29 -21.85
C GLY A 149 -14.46 2.47 -23.04
N TYR A 150 -13.41 2.93 -23.67
CA TYR A 150 -12.75 2.20 -24.76
C TYR A 150 -12.11 0.88 -24.27
N LEU A 151 -11.48 0.88 -23.10
CA LEU A 151 -10.95 -0.35 -22.49
C LEU A 151 -12.06 -1.37 -22.22
N THR A 152 -13.16 -0.93 -21.62
CA THR A 152 -14.33 -1.78 -21.35
C THR A 152 -14.88 -2.41 -22.63
N ARG A 153 -15.04 -1.60 -23.70
CA ARG A 153 -15.49 -2.11 -24.98
C ARG A 153 -14.55 -3.18 -25.55
N ARG A 154 -13.24 -2.93 -25.54
CA ARG A 154 -12.25 -3.92 -26.00
C ARG A 154 -12.26 -5.21 -25.19
N LEU A 155 -12.43 -5.11 -23.86
CA LEU A 155 -12.57 -6.29 -23.00
C LEU A 155 -13.83 -7.09 -23.33
N VAL A 156 -14.96 -6.41 -23.57
CA VAL A 156 -16.20 -7.07 -23.99
C VAL A 156 -16.02 -7.74 -25.35
N ASP A 157 -15.43 -7.06 -26.33
CA ASP A 157 -15.21 -7.62 -27.67
C ASP A 157 -14.36 -8.89 -27.65
N VAL A 158 -13.38 -8.98 -26.75
CA VAL A 158 -12.52 -10.17 -26.55
C VAL A 158 -13.23 -11.23 -25.71
N GLY A 159 -13.94 -10.81 -24.66
CA GLY A 159 -14.53 -11.75 -23.68
C GLY A 159 -15.91 -12.26 -24.02
N GLN A 160 -16.61 -11.72 -25.05
CA GLN A 160 -18.01 -12.07 -25.34
C GLN A 160 -18.21 -13.55 -25.64
N ASP A 161 -17.21 -14.21 -26.22
CA ASP A 161 -17.27 -15.63 -26.58
C ASP A 161 -17.00 -16.56 -25.37
N LEU A 162 -16.59 -16.02 -24.24
CA LEU A 162 -16.35 -16.79 -23.02
C LEU A 162 -17.66 -17.00 -22.27
N VAL A 163 -18.31 -18.08 -22.58
CA VAL A 163 -19.59 -18.51 -22.01
C VAL A 163 -19.40 -19.85 -21.29
N VAL A 164 -20.19 -20.13 -20.26
CA VAL A 164 -20.22 -21.46 -19.63
C VAL A 164 -21.00 -22.40 -20.53
N THR A 165 -20.29 -23.38 -21.16
CA THR A 165 -20.86 -24.26 -22.17
C THR A 165 -21.21 -25.64 -21.65
N GLU A 166 -20.53 -26.14 -20.62
CA GLU A 166 -20.72 -27.46 -20.03
C GLU A 166 -20.56 -27.45 -18.53
N GLU A 167 -21.04 -28.47 -17.84
CA GLU A 167 -20.96 -28.56 -16.39
C GLU A 167 -19.56 -28.91 -15.90
N ASP A 168 -18.87 -29.84 -16.57
CA ASP A 168 -17.55 -30.30 -16.21
C ASP A 168 -16.75 -30.79 -17.42
N CYS A 169 -15.53 -30.29 -17.58
CA CYS A 169 -14.61 -30.72 -18.65
C CYS A 169 -13.77 -31.96 -18.26
N GLY A 170 -13.87 -32.45 -17.02
CA GLY A 170 -13.16 -33.63 -16.54
C GLY A 170 -11.63 -33.45 -16.35
N THR A 171 -11.11 -32.22 -16.38
CA THR A 171 -9.66 -32.00 -16.25
C THR A 171 -9.16 -32.34 -14.83
N GLU A 172 -7.99 -32.95 -14.73
CA GLU A 172 -7.25 -33.15 -13.48
C GLU A 172 -6.28 -32.00 -13.17
N ASN A 173 -6.13 -31.08 -14.13
CA ASN A 173 -5.26 -29.92 -13.99
C ASN A 173 -5.88 -28.88 -13.07
N GLY A 174 -5.08 -28.30 -12.19
CA GLY A 174 -5.50 -27.25 -11.28
C GLY A 174 -4.37 -26.30 -10.93
N LEU A 175 -4.71 -25.17 -10.33
CA LEU A 175 -3.75 -24.20 -9.80
C LEU A 175 -3.50 -24.45 -8.33
N VAL A 176 -2.24 -24.49 -7.93
CA VAL A 176 -1.84 -24.52 -6.53
C VAL A 176 -1.90 -23.11 -5.96
N MET A 177 -2.84 -22.90 -5.04
CA MET A 177 -3.00 -21.61 -4.34
C MET A 177 -2.30 -21.67 -2.99
N LYS A 178 -1.62 -20.55 -2.65
CA LYS A 178 -0.95 -20.34 -1.37
C LYS A 178 -1.35 -18.97 -0.81
N ALA A 179 -1.16 -18.77 0.49
CA ALA A 179 -1.30 -17.45 1.08
C ALA A 179 -0.27 -16.49 0.45
N VAL A 180 -0.70 -15.25 0.17
CA VAL A 180 0.19 -14.20 -0.33
C VAL A 180 0.73 -13.44 0.87
N ILE A 181 2.04 -13.55 1.06
CA ILE A 181 2.77 -12.89 2.15
C ILE A 181 3.71 -11.88 1.53
N ASP A 182 3.62 -10.63 1.95
CA ASP A 182 4.52 -9.56 1.53
C ASP A 182 5.10 -8.85 2.76
N GLY A 183 6.43 -8.80 2.86
CA GLY A 183 7.15 -8.15 3.97
C GLY A 183 6.77 -8.66 5.37
N GLY A 184 6.41 -9.98 5.51
CA GLY A 184 5.96 -10.56 6.78
C GLY A 184 4.48 -10.35 7.10
N ASN A 185 3.77 -9.52 6.36
CA ASN A 185 2.33 -9.35 6.50
C ASN A 185 1.59 -10.26 5.52
N VAL A 186 0.55 -10.94 6.01
CA VAL A 186 -0.35 -11.72 5.16
C VAL A 186 -1.27 -10.74 4.42
N VAL A 187 -0.98 -10.52 3.12
CA VAL A 187 -1.79 -9.66 2.25
C VAL A 187 -3.11 -10.33 1.92
N GLN A 188 -3.07 -11.64 1.64
CA GLN A 188 -4.25 -12.45 1.37
C GLN A 188 -4.11 -13.82 2.01
N THR A 189 -5.07 -14.19 2.85
CA THR A 189 -5.12 -15.51 3.47
C THR A 189 -5.45 -16.59 2.43
N LEU A 190 -5.01 -17.82 2.65
CA LEU A 190 -5.31 -18.92 1.73
C LEU A 190 -6.83 -19.11 1.58
N GLY A 191 -7.59 -19.08 2.67
CA GLY A 191 -9.05 -19.22 2.63
C GLY A 191 -9.71 -18.19 1.71
N SER A 192 -9.30 -16.91 1.79
CA SER A 192 -9.85 -15.86 0.92
C SER A 192 -9.42 -16.01 -0.54
N ALA A 193 -8.25 -16.59 -0.81
CA ALA A 193 -7.75 -16.83 -2.16
C ALA A 193 -8.49 -17.96 -2.89
N VAL A 194 -8.98 -18.96 -2.14
CA VAL A 194 -9.67 -20.14 -2.69
C VAL A 194 -11.20 -20.07 -2.58
N LEU A 195 -11.73 -19.06 -1.91
CA LEU A 195 -13.17 -18.88 -1.72
C LEU A 195 -13.92 -18.89 -3.07
N GLY A 196 -14.99 -19.68 -3.16
CA GLY A 196 -15.82 -19.80 -4.37
C GLY A 196 -15.19 -20.62 -5.49
N ARG A 197 -14.05 -21.24 -5.28
CA ARG A 197 -13.42 -22.17 -6.23
C ARG A 197 -13.78 -23.61 -5.91
N ILE A 198 -13.59 -24.49 -6.88
CA ILE A 198 -13.82 -25.93 -6.74
C ILE A 198 -12.47 -26.63 -6.53
N VAL A 199 -12.42 -27.53 -5.57
CA VAL A 199 -11.23 -28.30 -5.23
C VAL A 199 -10.91 -29.32 -6.34
N SER A 200 -9.64 -29.38 -6.78
CA SER A 200 -9.19 -30.32 -7.82
C SER A 200 -8.78 -31.69 -7.26
N GLU A 201 -8.30 -31.74 -6.02
CA GLU A 201 -7.82 -32.95 -5.34
C GLU A 201 -8.27 -32.92 -3.88
N ASP A 202 -8.41 -34.11 -3.25
CA ASP A 202 -8.80 -34.19 -1.85
C ASP A 202 -7.83 -33.39 -0.95
N VAL A 203 -8.37 -32.53 -0.10
CA VAL A 203 -7.61 -31.75 0.86
C VAL A 203 -7.57 -32.51 2.19
N LEU A 204 -6.37 -32.84 2.64
CA LEU A 204 -6.15 -33.59 3.89
C LEU A 204 -5.99 -32.60 5.06
N MET A 205 -6.45 -33.03 6.24
CA MET A 205 -6.18 -32.30 7.49
C MET A 205 -4.67 -32.34 7.81
N PRO A 206 -4.08 -31.23 8.27
CA PRO A 206 -2.71 -31.23 8.79
C PRO A 206 -2.56 -32.31 9.88
N ASN A 207 -1.48 -33.08 9.80
CA ASN A 207 -1.16 -34.14 10.74
C ASN A 207 -2.17 -35.32 10.82
N SER A 208 -3.10 -35.43 9.88
CA SER A 208 -4.08 -36.52 9.80
C SER A 208 -4.27 -36.97 8.34
N LYS A 209 -4.55 -38.26 8.15
CA LYS A 209 -4.95 -38.82 6.84
C LYS A 209 -6.46 -38.64 6.56
N LYS A 210 -7.16 -37.89 7.38
CA LYS A 210 -8.58 -37.63 7.16
C LYS A 210 -8.76 -36.57 6.09
N VAL A 211 -9.65 -36.81 5.14
CA VAL A 211 -10.04 -35.84 4.12
C VAL A 211 -10.86 -34.75 4.80
N PHE A 212 -10.48 -33.51 4.60
CA PHE A 212 -11.19 -32.32 5.08
C PHE A 212 -12.20 -31.84 4.02
N LEU A 213 -11.77 -31.71 2.77
CA LEU A 213 -12.62 -31.40 1.63
C LEU A 213 -12.39 -32.43 0.54
N GLU A 214 -13.47 -32.98 0.02
CA GLU A 214 -13.45 -33.95 -1.09
C GLU A 214 -13.20 -33.22 -2.42
N LYS A 215 -12.70 -33.94 -3.40
CA LYS A 215 -12.58 -33.49 -4.79
C LYS A 215 -13.94 -32.99 -5.28
N ASP A 216 -13.93 -31.95 -6.12
CA ASP A 216 -15.09 -31.30 -6.72
C ASP A 216 -16.05 -30.57 -5.71
N HIS A 217 -15.61 -30.40 -4.46
CA HIS A 217 -16.32 -29.59 -3.49
C HIS A 217 -16.16 -28.09 -3.78
N LEU A 218 -17.28 -27.33 -3.74
CA LEU A 218 -17.28 -25.87 -3.84
C LEU A 218 -16.94 -25.27 -2.47
N ILE A 219 -15.86 -24.54 -2.37
CA ILE A 219 -15.38 -23.92 -1.13
C ILE A 219 -16.33 -22.78 -0.73
N THR A 220 -16.97 -22.93 0.40
CA THR A 220 -17.89 -21.94 0.98
C THR A 220 -17.16 -21.01 1.96
N LEU A 221 -17.84 -19.99 2.46
CA LEU A 221 -17.28 -19.07 3.46
C LEU A 221 -16.87 -19.80 4.75
N SER A 222 -17.69 -20.74 5.22
CA SER A 222 -17.39 -21.55 6.41
C SER A 222 -16.16 -22.45 6.22
N ASP A 223 -15.96 -22.96 5.00
CA ASP A 223 -14.77 -23.76 4.68
C ASP A 223 -13.52 -22.90 4.64
N SER A 224 -13.64 -21.66 4.11
CA SER A 224 -12.55 -20.67 4.07
C SER A 224 -12.03 -20.33 5.47
N ASP A 225 -12.93 -20.11 6.44
CA ASP A 225 -12.55 -19.81 7.82
C ASP A 225 -11.84 -21.00 8.46
N ARG A 226 -12.34 -22.21 8.25
CA ARG A 226 -11.70 -23.44 8.74
C ARG A 226 -10.33 -23.72 8.11
N ILE A 227 -10.15 -23.41 6.81
CA ILE A 227 -8.84 -23.52 6.12
C ILE A 227 -7.81 -22.64 6.82
N ASN A 228 -8.19 -21.40 7.17
CA ASN A 228 -7.30 -20.48 7.87
C ASN A 228 -6.99 -20.97 9.31
N GLU A 229 -7.99 -21.50 10.05
CA GLU A 229 -7.80 -22.05 11.39
C GLU A 229 -6.90 -23.28 11.41
N LEU A 230 -7.04 -24.19 10.44
CA LEU A 230 -6.24 -25.41 10.32
C LEU A 230 -4.81 -25.16 9.85
N GLY A 231 -4.49 -23.95 9.35
CA GLY A 231 -3.15 -23.58 8.89
C GLY A 231 -2.68 -24.41 7.69
N ILE A 232 -3.57 -24.70 6.74
CA ILE A 232 -3.23 -25.43 5.50
C ILE A 232 -2.31 -24.54 4.67
N GLU A 233 -1.20 -25.06 4.16
CA GLU A 233 -0.20 -24.29 3.44
C GLU A 233 -0.59 -24.00 1.99
N PHE A 234 -1.21 -24.96 1.31
CA PHE A 234 -1.63 -24.84 -0.08
C PHE A 234 -2.84 -25.73 -0.39
N ILE A 235 -3.61 -25.32 -1.37
CA ILE A 235 -4.76 -26.08 -1.91
C ILE A 235 -4.70 -26.03 -3.43
N LYS A 236 -4.94 -27.16 -4.10
CA LYS A 236 -5.05 -27.24 -5.55
C LYS A 236 -6.53 -27.08 -5.93
N VAL A 237 -6.81 -26.01 -6.68
CA VAL A 237 -8.17 -25.63 -7.08
C VAL A 237 -8.31 -25.61 -8.58
N ARG A 238 -9.52 -25.87 -9.07
CA ARG A 238 -9.85 -25.72 -10.50
C ARG A 238 -9.89 -24.26 -10.89
N SER A 239 -9.52 -23.96 -12.13
CA SER A 239 -9.45 -22.60 -12.66
C SER A 239 -9.87 -22.54 -14.11
N ALA A 240 -10.44 -21.43 -14.52
CA ALA A 240 -10.75 -21.15 -15.93
C ALA A 240 -9.51 -21.19 -16.84
N ILE A 241 -8.30 -20.92 -16.28
CA ILE A 241 -7.03 -20.93 -17.02
C ILE A 241 -6.60 -22.35 -17.37
N THR A 242 -6.93 -23.34 -16.53
CA THR A 242 -6.58 -24.76 -16.72
C THR A 242 -7.74 -25.57 -17.29
N CYS A 243 -8.81 -24.92 -17.73
CA CYS A 243 -9.97 -25.56 -18.32
C CYS A 243 -9.61 -26.16 -19.69
N GLU A 244 -10.05 -27.41 -19.95
CA GLU A 244 -9.80 -28.13 -21.21
C GLU A 244 -11.00 -28.14 -22.14
N THR A 245 -12.05 -27.36 -21.82
CA THR A 245 -13.23 -27.16 -22.69
C THR A 245 -12.79 -26.58 -24.03
N SER A 246 -13.27 -27.11 -25.12
CA SER A 246 -12.89 -26.67 -26.47
C SER A 246 -13.37 -25.27 -26.82
N TYR A 247 -14.48 -24.84 -26.24
CA TYR A 247 -15.07 -23.50 -26.42
C TYR A 247 -15.72 -23.02 -25.13
N GLY A 248 -15.38 -21.79 -24.72
CA GLY A 248 -15.85 -21.23 -23.48
C GLY A 248 -15.14 -21.77 -22.23
N VAL A 249 -15.88 -22.02 -21.16
CA VAL A 249 -15.39 -22.56 -19.88
C VAL A 249 -16.43 -23.48 -19.26
N CYS A 250 -16.04 -24.51 -18.52
CA CYS A 250 -17.00 -25.32 -17.79
C CYS A 250 -17.34 -24.73 -16.41
N ALA A 251 -18.52 -25.06 -15.90
CA ALA A 251 -19.02 -24.56 -14.62
C ALA A 251 -18.12 -24.93 -13.44
N SER A 252 -17.54 -26.16 -13.45
CA SER A 252 -16.63 -26.61 -12.38
C SER A 252 -15.31 -25.86 -12.36
N CYS A 253 -14.74 -25.47 -13.52
CA CYS A 253 -13.52 -24.68 -13.58
C CYS A 253 -13.75 -23.21 -13.24
N TYR A 254 -14.92 -22.67 -13.51
CA TYR A 254 -15.28 -21.31 -13.12
C TYR A 254 -15.59 -21.20 -11.62
N GLY A 255 -16.44 -22.09 -11.09
CA GLY A 255 -16.77 -22.16 -9.68
C GLY A 255 -18.06 -21.45 -9.31
N ASN A 256 -18.00 -20.53 -8.34
CA ASN A 256 -19.15 -19.86 -7.75
C ASN A 256 -19.68 -18.70 -8.60
N ASP A 257 -20.99 -18.58 -8.69
CA ASP A 257 -21.69 -17.38 -9.12
C ASP A 257 -21.75 -16.38 -7.94
N MET A 258 -21.03 -15.28 -8.07
CA MET A 258 -20.94 -14.26 -7.00
C MET A 258 -22.30 -13.59 -6.70
N ALA A 259 -23.23 -13.58 -7.65
CA ALA A 259 -24.54 -12.97 -7.46
C ALA A 259 -25.51 -13.88 -6.70
N ARG A 260 -25.43 -15.20 -6.93
CA ARG A 260 -26.39 -16.18 -6.41
C ARG A 260 -25.81 -17.06 -5.30
N GLY A 261 -24.48 -17.12 -5.15
CA GLY A 261 -23.81 -17.87 -4.09
C GLY A 261 -23.78 -19.41 -4.27
N HIS A 262 -24.05 -19.90 -5.47
CA HIS A 262 -23.97 -21.32 -5.81
C HIS A 262 -23.13 -21.53 -7.08
N LYS A 263 -22.85 -22.78 -7.43
CA LYS A 263 -22.13 -23.12 -8.68
C LYS A 263 -22.82 -22.49 -9.89
N ILE A 264 -22.03 -21.90 -10.77
CA ILE A 264 -22.53 -21.19 -11.95
C ILE A 264 -23.32 -22.09 -12.89
N GLY A 265 -24.37 -21.56 -13.51
CA GLY A 265 -25.20 -22.27 -14.48
C GLY A 265 -24.59 -22.25 -15.89
N VAL A 266 -24.92 -23.29 -16.68
CA VAL A 266 -24.56 -23.35 -18.09
C VAL A 266 -25.34 -22.26 -18.85
N GLY A 267 -24.66 -21.57 -19.78
CA GLY A 267 -25.25 -20.48 -20.58
C GLY A 267 -24.92 -19.07 -20.07
N GLU A 268 -24.29 -18.93 -18.92
CA GLU A 268 -23.88 -17.60 -18.38
C GLU A 268 -22.68 -17.03 -19.12
N ALA A 269 -22.78 -15.76 -19.53
CA ALA A 269 -21.75 -15.04 -20.28
C ALA A 269 -20.69 -14.43 -19.34
N VAL A 270 -19.84 -15.27 -18.76
CA VAL A 270 -18.87 -14.89 -17.72
C VAL A 270 -17.82 -13.89 -18.22
N GLY A 271 -17.46 -13.94 -19.49
CA GLY A 271 -16.49 -12.99 -20.07
C GLY A 271 -17.05 -11.56 -20.15
N VAL A 272 -18.33 -11.39 -20.47
CA VAL A 272 -18.99 -10.08 -20.47
C VAL A 272 -19.12 -9.55 -19.03
N ILE A 273 -19.52 -10.41 -18.09
CA ILE A 273 -19.60 -10.06 -16.67
C ILE A 273 -18.24 -9.59 -16.15
N ALA A 274 -17.17 -10.32 -16.46
CA ALA A 274 -15.81 -9.93 -16.08
C ALA A 274 -15.40 -8.59 -16.68
N ALA A 275 -15.65 -8.37 -17.99
CA ALA A 275 -15.32 -7.13 -18.67
C ALA A 275 -16.03 -5.92 -18.06
N GLN A 276 -17.31 -6.07 -17.74
CA GLN A 276 -18.13 -5.03 -17.10
C GLN A 276 -17.66 -4.76 -15.67
N SER A 277 -17.35 -5.81 -14.90
CA SER A 277 -16.85 -5.69 -13.53
C SER A 277 -15.47 -5.00 -13.44
N ILE A 278 -14.64 -5.15 -14.47
CA ILE A 278 -13.33 -4.47 -14.58
C ILE A 278 -13.52 -3.03 -15.06
N GLY A 279 -14.47 -2.79 -15.98
CA GLY A 279 -14.66 -1.50 -16.62
C GLY A 279 -15.41 -0.48 -15.77
N GLU A 280 -16.38 -0.91 -14.99
CA GLU A 280 -17.20 -0.02 -14.15
C GLU A 280 -16.35 0.78 -13.16
N PRO A 281 -15.52 0.15 -12.28
CA PRO A 281 -14.71 0.91 -11.34
C PRO A 281 -13.64 1.77 -12.03
N GLY A 282 -13.21 1.43 -13.24
CA GLY A 282 -12.31 2.26 -14.04
C GLY A 282 -12.88 3.66 -14.27
N THR A 283 -14.16 3.76 -14.61
CA THR A 283 -14.85 5.04 -14.78
C THR A 283 -14.98 5.80 -13.47
N GLN A 284 -15.31 5.14 -12.36
CA GLN A 284 -15.45 5.78 -11.04
C GLN A 284 -14.09 6.25 -10.50
N LEU A 285 -13.02 5.48 -10.66
CA LEU A 285 -11.67 5.86 -10.25
C LEU A 285 -11.18 7.12 -10.99
N THR A 286 -11.52 7.27 -12.27
CA THR A 286 -11.17 8.49 -13.02
C THR A 286 -11.89 9.72 -12.50
N MET A 287 -13.14 9.58 -12.04
CA MET A 287 -13.90 10.67 -11.41
C MET A 287 -13.36 11.02 -10.02
N ARG A 288 -12.87 10.05 -9.24
CA ARG A 288 -12.32 10.27 -7.90
C ARG A 288 -11.02 11.09 -7.88
N THR A 289 -10.19 11.01 -8.89
CA THR A 289 -8.94 11.81 -8.97
C THR A 289 -9.20 13.32 -8.99
N PHE A 290 -10.37 13.77 -9.45
CA PHE A 290 -10.78 15.17 -9.40
C PHE A 290 -10.99 15.68 -7.96
N HIS A 291 -11.50 14.85 -7.05
CA HIS A 291 -11.80 15.24 -5.67
C HIS A 291 -10.54 15.49 -4.81
N ILE A 292 -9.37 15.01 -5.21
CA ILE A 292 -8.10 15.27 -4.53
C ILE A 292 -7.55 16.66 -4.90
N GLY A 293 -8.08 17.31 -5.95
CA GLY A 293 -7.81 18.70 -6.29
C GLY A 293 -6.35 18.98 -6.70
N GLY A 294 -5.64 17.98 -7.24
CA GLY A 294 -4.26 18.12 -7.69
C GLY A 294 -3.23 18.23 -6.57
N ALA A 295 -3.61 17.96 -5.32
CA ALA A 295 -2.65 17.80 -4.24
C ALA A 295 -1.72 16.63 -4.55
N ALA A 296 -0.41 16.90 -4.55
CA ALA A 296 0.58 15.86 -4.79
C ALA A 296 0.59 14.92 -3.57
N SER A 297 0.24 13.66 -3.81
CA SER A 297 0.58 12.57 -2.90
C SER A 297 1.89 11.96 -3.42
N SER A 298 3.04 12.47 -2.98
CA SER A 298 4.24 11.66 -3.07
C SER A 298 4.06 10.55 -2.05
N SER A 299 4.12 9.28 -2.50
CA SER A 299 4.47 8.23 -1.56
C SER A 299 5.81 8.68 -0.98
N THR A 300 5.86 8.99 0.31
CA THR A 300 7.11 9.25 1.01
C THR A 300 8.04 8.10 0.63
N ALA A 301 9.13 8.42 -0.03
CA ALA A 301 10.09 7.40 -0.42
C ALA A 301 10.50 6.69 0.87
N VAL A 302 10.37 5.38 0.90
CA VAL A 302 10.73 4.57 2.07
C VAL A 302 12.18 4.84 2.39
N ASN A 303 12.45 5.43 3.54
CA ASN A 303 13.78 5.83 3.99
C ASN A 303 14.28 5.01 5.20
N SER A 304 13.45 4.10 5.68
CA SER A 304 13.79 3.25 6.82
C SER A 304 13.02 1.93 6.79
N ILE A 305 13.57 0.91 7.40
CA ILE A 305 12.92 -0.38 7.63
C ILE A 305 12.64 -0.50 9.12
N ASN A 306 11.35 -0.60 9.46
CA ASN A 306 10.88 -0.90 10.81
C ASN A 306 10.35 -2.33 10.84
N ILE A 307 10.64 -3.05 11.91
CA ILE A 307 10.24 -4.44 12.12
C ILE A 307 8.84 -4.50 12.70
N ASN A 308 8.06 -5.50 12.30
CA ASN A 308 6.72 -5.74 12.85
C ASN A 308 6.70 -6.85 13.91
N THR A 309 7.69 -7.75 13.92
CA THR A 309 7.74 -8.92 14.81
C THR A 309 9.03 -8.94 15.64
N ASP A 310 8.96 -9.48 16.84
CA ASP A 310 10.14 -9.71 17.69
C ASP A 310 10.98 -10.87 17.13
N GLY A 311 12.32 -10.75 17.18
CA GLY A 311 13.17 -11.80 16.65
C GLY A 311 14.65 -11.48 16.71
N ILE A 312 15.42 -12.24 15.91
CA ILE A 312 16.86 -12.09 15.74
C ILE A 312 17.11 -11.69 14.28
N VAL A 313 17.86 -10.61 14.08
CA VAL A 313 18.26 -10.14 12.74
C VAL A 313 19.39 -11.01 12.20
N HIS A 314 19.25 -11.48 10.96
CA HIS A 314 20.29 -12.10 10.17
C HIS A 314 20.44 -11.40 8.83
N TYR A 315 21.68 -11.12 8.44
CA TYR A 315 21.99 -10.50 7.15
C TYR A 315 22.50 -11.53 6.16
N GLU A 316 21.88 -11.55 4.99
CA GLU A 316 22.28 -12.41 3.87
C GLU A 316 22.97 -11.55 2.79
N ASN A 317 24.13 -12.00 2.28
CA ASN A 317 24.92 -11.31 1.25
C ASN A 317 25.32 -9.86 1.59
N MET A 318 25.37 -9.49 2.88
CA MET A 318 25.73 -8.15 3.31
C MET A 318 27.26 -7.98 3.38
N LYS A 319 27.75 -6.98 2.64
CA LYS A 319 29.07 -6.39 2.88
C LYS A 319 28.87 -5.01 3.49
N SER A 320 29.54 -4.71 4.58
CA SER A 320 29.41 -3.43 5.29
C SER A 320 30.77 -2.86 5.65
N ILE A 321 30.83 -1.54 5.74
CA ILE A 321 31.97 -0.77 6.25
C ILE A 321 31.49 0.02 7.46
N THR A 322 32.37 0.16 8.44
CA THR A 322 32.08 0.99 9.61
C THR A 322 32.39 2.44 9.29
N ASN A 323 31.44 3.33 9.46
CA ASN A 323 31.56 4.76 9.28
C ASN A 323 32.41 5.37 10.43
N ALA A 324 32.85 6.61 10.27
CA ALA A 324 33.58 7.35 11.32
C ALA A 324 32.81 7.47 12.65
N ASN A 325 31.48 7.40 12.60
CA ASN A 325 30.58 7.42 13.75
C ASN A 325 30.39 6.04 14.42
N GLY A 326 30.95 4.97 13.85
CA GLY A 326 30.79 3.59 14.35
C GLY A 326 29.59 2.83 13.78
N ASP A 327 28.81 3.42 12.88
CA ASP A 327 27.64 2.80 12.24
C ASP A 327 28.06 1.89 11.08
N LEU A 328 27.31 0.82 10.85
CA LEU A 328 27.53 -0.10 9.72
C LEU A 328 26.81 0.41 8.48
N VAL A 329 27.55 0.66 7.40
CA VAL A 329 27.01 1.11 6.12
C VAL A 329 27.10 -0.01 5.09
N VAL A 330 25.99 -0.30 4.42
CA VAL A 330 25.87 -1.37 3.42
C VAL A 330 26.53 -0.97 2.11
N ILE A 331 27.45 -1.80 1.59
CA ILE A 331 28.12 -1.60 0.29
C ILE A 331 27.74 -2.64 -0.76
N SER A 332 26.91 -3.62 -0.42
CA SER A 332 26.43 -4.63 -1.35
C SER A 332 25.07 -4.23 -1.92
N ARG A 333 24.83 -4.53 -3.21
CA ARG A 333 23.56 -4.27 -3.89
C ARG A 333 22.52 -5.38 -3.71
N SER A 334 22.92 -6.55 -3.22
CA SER A 334 22.08 -7.74 -3.02
C SER A 334 21.93 -8.12 -1.55
N SER A 335 22.08 -7.15 -0.65
CA SER A 335 21.93 -7.36 0.79
C SER A 335 20.48 -7.53 1.18
N GLU A 336 20.21 -8.54 2.00
CA GLU A 336 18.90 -8.79 2.58
C GLU A 336 19.02 -8.95 4.10
N ALA A 337 18.06 -8.41 4.84
CA ALA A 337 17.88 -8.62 6.26
C ALA A 337 16.72 -9.58 6.49
N SER A 338 16.93 -10.65 7.22
CA SER A 338 15.90 -11.59 7.64
C SER A 338 15.73 -11.56 9.15
N ILE A 339 14.47 -11.50 9.62
CA ILE A 339 14.12 -11.62 11.02
C ILE A 339 13.72 -13.08 11.27
N ARG A 340 14.38 -13.71 12.23
CA ARG A 340 14.14 -15.11 12.59
C ARG A 340 13.63 -15.21 14.02
N ASN A 341 12.73 -16.15 14.24
CA ASN A 341 12.30 -16.50 15.60
C ASN A 341 13.34 -17.38 16.30
N ASP A 342 13.15 -17.69 17.57
CA ASP A 342 14.02 -18.57 18.37
C ASP A 342 14.14 -20.00 17.81
N LEU A 343 13.24 -20.41 16.91
CA LEU A 343 13.24 -21.70 16.21
C LEU A 343 13.99 -21.65 14.87
N GLY A 344 14.55 -20.49 14.49
CA GLY A 344 15.29 -20.30 13.22
C GLY A 344 14.40 -20.09 11.98
N GLN A 345 13.08 -20.00 12.12
CA GLN A 345 12.17 -19.73 11.01
C GLN A 345 12.20 -18.26 10.63
N VAL A 346 12.25 -17.96 9.33
CA VAL A 346 12.22 -16.59 8.81
C VAL A 346 10.79 -16.05 8.92
N MET A 347 10.63 -15.00 9.74
CA MET A 347 9.37 -14.30 9.94
C MET A 347 9.20 -13.16 8.94
N GLU A 348 10.25 -12.37 8.72
CA GLU A 348 10.26 -11.22 7.83
C GLU A 348 11.55 -11.19 7.02
N ARG A 349 11.48 -10.64 5.79
CA ARG A 349 12.64 -10.45 4.91
C ARG A 349 12.56 -9.09 4.25
N TYR A 350 13.66 -8.34 4.29
CA TYR A 350 13.77 -7.00 3.75
C TYR A 350 15.01 -6.85 2.90
N LYS A 351 14.88 -6.15 1.77
CA LYS A 351 16.02 -5.81 0.92
C LYS A 351 16.67 -4.52 1.41
N LEU A 352 17.98 -4.54 1.62
CA LEU A 352 18.76 -3.37 2.04
C LEU A 352 19.39 -2.68 0.82
N PRO A 353 19.11 -1.39 0.58
CA PRO A 353 19.73 -0.65 -0.51
C PRO A 353 21.22 -0.32 -0.20
N TYR A 354 21.97 -0.07 -1.26
CA TYR A 354 23.35 0.41 -1.16
C TYR A 354 23.39 1.76 -0.43
N GLY A 355 24.30 1.91 0.52
CA GLY A 355 24.44 3.11 1.34
C GLY A 355 23.51 3.19 2.56
N ALA A 356 22.70 2.15 2.81
CA ALA A 356 21.88 2.09 4.01
C ALA A 356 22.74 1.97 5.27
N VAL A 357 22.39 2.72 6.30
CA VAL A 357 22.99 2.66 7.63
C VAL A 357 22.23 1.65 8.47
N VAL A 358 22.92 0.66 9.01
CA VAL A 358 22.31 -0.43 9.77
C VAL A 358 22.62 -0.24 11.25
N HIS A 359 21.57 -0.33 12.09
CA HIS A 359 21.67 -0.05 13.52
C HIS A 359 21.94 -1.27 14.39
N PHE A 360 21.68 -2.49 13.89
CA PHE A 360 21.89 -3.73 14.62
C PHE A 360 22.97 -4.58 13.96
N LYS A 361 23.76 -5.29 14.78
CA LYS A 361 24.73 -6.27 14.30
C LYS A 361 24.05 -7.58 13.97
N ASP A 362 24.67 -8.39 13.11
CA ASP A 362 24.19 -9.74 12.79
C ASP A 362 24.04 -10.59 14.06
N GLY A 363 22.89 -11.29 14.20
CA GLY A 363 22.53 -12.01 15.41
C GLY A 363 21.96 -11.15 16.54
N GLY A 364 21.76 -9.84 16.35
CA GLY A 364 21.16 -8.95 17.34
C GLY A 364 19.69 -9.24 17.59
N LYS A 365 19.24 -9.18 18.86
CA LYS A 365 17.82 -9.26 19.21
C LYS A 365 17.14 -7.92 18.95
N VAL A 366 15.97 -7.98 18.31
CA VAL A 366 15.17 -6.82 17.91
C VAL A 366 13.72 -7.00 18.36
N LYS A 367 13.06 -5.90 18.64
CA LYS A 367 11.66 -5.86 19.03
C LYS A 367 10.80 -5.24 17.94
N ALA A 368 9.53 -5.55 17.94
CA ALA A 368 8.56 -4.93 17.06
C ALA A 368 8.61 -3.39 17.17
N LYS A 369 8.64 -2.72 16.02
CA LYS A 369 8.81 -1.27 15.82
C LYS A 369 10.25 -0.75 15.94
N ASP A 370 11.25 -1.60 16.16
CA ASP A 370 12.65 -1.17 16.08
C ASP A 370 13.01 -0.86 14.61
N LYS A 371 13.84 0.16 14.44
CA LYS A 371 14.35 0.58 13.14
C LYS A 371 15.65 -0.16 12.84
N ILE A 372 15.65 -1.07 11.84
CA ILE A 372 16.83 -1.86 11.48
C ILE A 372 17.82 -1.03 10.69
N ALA A 373 17.32 -0.32 9.67
CA ALA A 373 18.15 0.42 8.74
C ALA A 373 17.48 1.71 8.31
N ASP A 374 18.29 2.71 7.96
CA ASP A 374 17.82 3.93 7.32
C ASP A 374 18.76 4.36 6.17
N TRP A 375 18.21 5.11 5.24
CA TRP A 375 18.93 5.66 4.10
C TRP A 375 18.24 6.91 3.58
N ASP A 376 18.99 7.73 2.84
CA ASP A 376 18.40 8.83 2.09
C ASP A 376 18.08 8.34 0.66
N PRO A 377 16.80 8.25 0.27
CA PRO A 377 16.40 7.75 -1.04
C PRO A 377 16.79 8.69 -2.20
N HIS A 378 17.16 9.93 -1.89
CA HIS A 378 17.51 10.96 -2.86
C HIS A 378 19.02 11.12 -3.07
N THR A 379 19.84 10.48 -2.26
CA THR A 379 21.31 10.49 -2.38
C THR A 379 21.82 9.12 -2.80
N HIS A 380 22.78 9.13 -3.75
CA HIS A 380 23.56 7.95 -4.10
C HIS A 380 24.98 8.15 -3.56
N PRO A 381 25.27 7.71 -2.31
CA PRO A 381 26.57 7.93 -1.73
C PRO A 381 27.64 7.14 -2.50
N ILE A 382 28.76 7.79 -2.77
CA ILE A 382 29.98 7.11 -3.24
C ILE A 382 30.82 6.82 -2.00
N ILE A 383 30.95 5.53 -1.69
CA ILE A 383 31.60 5.06 -0.47
C ILE A 383 32.99 4.54 -0.83
N ALA A 384 34.03 5.05 -0.15
CA ALA A 384 35.39 4.52 -0.28
C ALA A 384 35.48 3.17 0.47
N GLU A 385 35.74 2.10 -0.26
CA GLU A 385 35.88 0.75 0.30
C GLU A 385 37.25 0.54 0.98
N ASN A 386 38.26 1.28 0.56
CA ASN A 386 39.62 1.20 1.08
C ASN A 386 40.12 2.58 1.49
N SER A 387 40.99 2.60 2.50
CA SER A 387 41.67 3.82 2.92
C SER A 387 42.71 4.25 1.88
N GLY A 388 42.66 5.53 1.48
CA GLY A 388 43.56 6.09 0.47
C GLY A 388 43.57 7.62 0.48
N ARG A 389 44.42 8.23 -0.33
CA ARG A 389 44.36 9.66 -0.64
C ARG A 389 43.56 9.83 -1.96
N VAL A 390 42.61 10.75 -1.95
CA VAL A 390 41.92 11.25 -3.13
C VAL A 390 42.79 12.31 -3.80
#